data_956556d736259f0329de8290bbbbe1ae
#
_entry.id   956556d736259f0329de8290bbbbe1ae
#
_cell.length_a   1.000
_cell.length_b   1.000
_cell.length_c   1.000
_cell.angle_alpha   90.00
_cell.angle_beta   90.00
_cell.angle_gamma   90.00
#
_symmetry.space_group_name_H-M   'P 1'
#
loop_
_entity.id
_entity.type
_entity.pdbx_description
1 polymer ?
#
loop_
_entity_poly.entity_id
_entity_poly.type
_entity_poly.pdbx_seq_one_letter_code
_entity_poly.pdbx_strand_id
1 'polypeptide(L)'
;RAIKSGERTISFDVNDLHRSKAEQEMSPIMVIGTFAGVALKSWYGAEKKLPDKMITACVTCALALPIDEYRKYKDIYAQSLKKGSHLVTFYNFTEPVRVEVKFDEVLVFAEGAAARFAIKKGGADIEKALTEKLKGLGTTADMVRKAKNMLLIDIGDGTVNMAVFQGGELSPDASGTIDQ
;
A
#
# COMPACT_ATOMS: atom_id res chain seq x y z
N ARG A 1 4.00 16.96 -11.65
CA ARG A 1 3.92 15.86 -12.63
C ARG A 1 2.46 15.54 -12.87
N ALA A 2 2.07 15.20 -14.08
CA ALA A 2 0.69 14.89 -14.46
C ALA A 2 0.61 13.49 -15.06
N ILE A 3 -0.51 12.83 -14.82
CA ILE A 3 -0.84 11.52 -15.42
C ILE A 3 -2.09 11.70 -16.26
N LYS A 4 -2.13 11.09 -17.45
CA LYS A 4 -3.35 11.04 -18.25
C LYS A 4 -4.20 9.85 -17.86
N SER A 5 -5.46 10.08 -17.57
CA SER A 5 -6.48 9.05 -17.37
C SER A 5 -7.60 9.27 -18.41
N GLY A 6 -7.60 8.44 -19.46
CA GLY A 6 -8.43 8.70 -20.64
C GLY A 6 -8.02 10.00 -21.33
N GLU A 7 -8.98 10.87 -21.61
CA GLU A 7 -8.74 12.21 -22.18
C GLU A 7 -8.38 13.27 -21.13
N ARG A 8 -8.62 12.97 -19.83
CA ARG A 8 -8.32 13.88 -18.74
C ARG A 8 -6.84 13.81 -18.34
N THR A 9 -6.28 14.96 -18.03
CA THR A 9 -4.98 15.06 -17.35
C THR A 9 -5.24 15.27 -15.87
N ILE A 10 -4.74 14.36 -15.04
CA ILE A 10 -4.78 14.47 -13.58
C ILE A 10 -3.41 14.95 -13.13
N SER A 11 -3.36 16.15 -12.57
CA SER A 11 -2.16 16.69 -11.94
C SER A 11 -2.19 16.44 -10.44
N PHE A 12 -1.01 16.31 -9.88
CA PHE A 12 -0.88 16.31 -8.42
C PHE A 12 -1.25 17.72 -7.92
N ASP A 13 -2.29 17.82 -7.14
CA ASP A 13 -2.69 19.06 -6.47
C ASP A 13 -2.27 18.96 -4.98
N VAL A 14 -1.56 19.96 -4.51
CA VAL A 14 -1.14 20.06 -3.11
C VAL A 14 -2.37 20.13 -2.19
N ASN A 15 -3.49 20.68 -2.65
CA ASN A 15 -4.75 20.71 -1.91
C ASN A 15 -5.38 19.32 -1.72
N ASP A 16 -5.02 18.34 -2.54
CA ASP A 16 -5.48 16.97 -2.39
C ASP A 16 -4.78 16.25 -1.20
N LEU A 17 -3.70 16.80 -0.65
CA LEU A 17 -3.05 16.24 0.54
C LEU A 17 -3.96 16.21 1.77
N HIS A 18 -4.96 17.09 1.82
CA HIS A 18 -5.95 17.14 2.91
C HIS A 18 -7.18 16.23 2.66
N ARG A 19 -7.25 15.58 1.49
CA ARG A 19 -8.28 14.59 1.20
C ARG A 19 -7.82 13.19 1.57
N SER A 20 -8.76 12.35 1.94
CA SER A 20 -8.46 10.94 2.20
C SER A 20 -7.85 10.28 0.95
N LYS A 21 -6.88 9.37 1.14
CA LYS A 21 -6.26 8.62 0.03
C LYS A 21 -7.29 7.89 -0.81
N ALA A 22 -8.37 7.43 -0.17
CA ALA A 22 -9.46 6.72 -0.84
C ALA A 22 -10.34 7.63 -1.71
N GLU A 23 -10.37 8.92 -1.43
CA GLU A 23 -11.13 9.94 -2.19
C GLU A 23 -10.29 10.62 -3.26
N GLN A 24 -8.97 10.48 -3.21
CA GLN A 24 -8.06 11.04 -4.21
C GLN A 24 -8.11 10.25 -5.50
N GLU A 25 -8.44 10.88 -6.63
CA GLU A 25 -8.40 10.24 -7.96
C GLU A 25 -7.01 9.67 -8.30
N MET A 26 -5.95 10.33 -7.83
CA MET A 26 -4.57 9.94 -8.09
C MET A 26 -4.19 8.63 -7.39
N SER A 27 -4.77 8.32 -6.23
CA SER A 27 -4.40 7.17 -5.42
C SER A 27 -4.57 5.82 -6.16
N PRO A 28 -5.74 5.46 -6.70
CA PRO A 28 -5.88 4.22 -7.47
C PRO A 28 -5.03 4.23 -8.75
N ILE A 29 -4.85 5.39 -9.40
CA ILE A 29 -4.02 5.50 -10.60
C ILE A 29 -2.56 5.19 -10.30
N MET A 30 -2.04 5.67 -9.16
CA MET A 30 -0.67 5.36 -8.73
C MET A 30 -0.49 3.86 -8.42
N VAL A 31 -1.48 3.23 -7.79
CA VAL A 31 -1.47 1.78 -7.54
C VAL A 31 -1.41 1.01 -8.87
N ILE A 32 -2.32 1.31 -9.80
CA ILE A 32 -2.38 0.68 -11.12
C ILE A 32 -1.06 0.89 -11.89
N GLY A 33 -0.57 2.12 -11.93
CA GLY A 33 0.69 2.47 -12.59
C GLY A 33 1.90 1.75 -12.00
N THR A 34 1.92 1.57 -10.68
CA THR A 34 2.98 0.82 -9.99
C THR A 34 3.01 -0.64 -10.42
N PHE A 35 1.86 -1.32 -10.41
CA PHE A 35 1.79 -2.72 -10.82
C PHE A 35 2.08 -2.91 -12.31
N ALA A 36 1.63 -1.98 -13.16
CA ALA A 36 2.01 -1.98 -14.57
C ALA A 36 3.54 -1.84 -14.76
N GLY A 37 4.18 -0.95 -14.01
CA GLY A 37 5.64 -0.77 -14.01
C GLY A 37 6.39 -2.00 -13.52
N VAL A 38 5.90 -2.65 -12.46
CA VAL A 38 6.47 -3.90 -11.96
C VAL A 38 6.35 -5.01 -13.00
N ALA A 39 5.19 -5.16 -13.64
CA ALA A 39 4.96 -6.15 -14.68
C ALA A 39 5.91 -5.94 -15.87
N LEU A 40 6.06 -4.71 -16.34
CA LEU A 40 6.98 -4.38 -17.42
C LEU A 40 8.44 -4.64 -17.04
N LYS A 41 8.83 -4.30 -15.80
CA LYS A 41 10.17 -4.60 -15.29
C LYS A 41 10.43 -6.10 -15.20
N SER A 42 9.46 -6.89 -14.76
CA SER A 42 9.55 -8.35 -14.71
C SER A 42 9.68 -8.95 -16.10
N TRP A 43 8.87 -8.49 -17.05
CA TRP A 43 8.98 -8.89 -18.46
C TRP A 43 10.39 -8.62 -19.00
N TYR A 44 10.88 -7.40 -18.86
CA TYR A 44 12.21 -7.03 -19.32
C TYR A 44 13.32 -7.84 -18.63
N GLY A 45 13.13 -8.17 -17.37
CA GLY A 45 14.04 -9.05 -16.62
C GLY A 45 14.16 -10.44 -17.22
N ALA A 46 13.05 -11.00 -17.73
CA ALA A 46 13.00 -12.32 -18.33
C ALA A 46 13.44 -12.30 -19.81
N GLU A 47 12.85 -11.41 -20.61
CA GLU A 47 12.99 -11.43 -22.07
C GLU A 47 14.15 -10.58 -22.60
N LYS A 48 14.74 -9.70 -21.77
CA LYS A 48 15.80 -8.73 -22.11
C LYS A 48 15.45 -7.77 -23.24
N LYS A 49 14.16 -7.67 -23.58
CA LYS A 49 13.61 -6.75 -24.57
C LYS A 49 12.24 -6.23 -24.12
N LEU A 50 11.83 -5.10 -24.67
CA LEU A 50 10.47 -4.59 -24.47
C LEU A 50 9.44 -5.50 -25.17
N PRO A 51 8.20 -5.58 -24.67
CA PRO A 51 7.17 -6.38 -25.29
C PRO A 51 6.72 -5.75 -26.63
N ASP A 52 6.62 -6.56 -27.67
CA ASP A 52 6.12 -6.14 -28.99
C ASP A 52 4.59 -6.04 -29.02
N LYS A 53 3.92 -6.62 -28.02
CA LYS A 53 2.46 -6.63 -27.86
C LYS A 53 2.09 -6.23 -26.43
N MET A 54 0.83 -5.88 -26.24
CA MET A 54 0.29 -5.65 -24.89
C MET A 54 0.50 -6.89 -24.01
N ILE A 55 1.02 -6.68 -22.81
CA ILE A 55 1.13 -7.74 -21.80
C ILE A 55 0.00 -7.56 -20.78
N THR A 56 -0.46 -8.68 -20.20
CA THR A 56 -1.47 -8.67 -19.14
C THR A 56 -0.82 -9.08 -17.82
N ALA A 57 -1.05 -8.29 -16.78
CA ALA A 57 -0.64 -8.57 -15.41
C ALA A 57 -1.87 -8.89 -14.55
N CYS A 58 -1.95 -10.13 -14.04
CA CYS A 58 -2.93 -10.51 -13.02
C CYS A 58 -2.31 -10.28 -11.64
N VAL A 59 -3.00 -9.54 -10.78
CA VAL A 59 -2.45 -9.00 -9.53
C VAL A 59 -3.31 -9.40 -8.35
N THR A 60 -2.68 -10.02 -7.36
CA THR A 60 -3.18 -10.06 -5.99
C THR A 60 -2.36 -9.09 -5.17
N CYS A 61 -2.99 -8.13 -4.51
CA CYS A 61 -2.27 -7.11 -3.76
C CYS A 61 -2.85 -6.86 -2.36
N ALA A 62 -1.98 -6.35 -1.50
CA ALA A 62 -2.34 -5.84 -0.20
C ALA A 62 -1.99 -4.34 -0.15
N LEU A 63 -2.95 -3.54 0.29
CA LEU A 63 -2.85 -2.11 0.43
C LEU A 63 -3.14 -1.72 1.87
N ALA A 64 -2.68 -0.55 2.28
CA ALA A 64 -2.99 0.00 3.59
C ALA A 64 -3.60 1.40 3.47
N LEU A 65 -4.60 1.67 4.28
CA LEU A 65 -5.21 2.99 4.45
C LEU A 65 -5.03 3.47 5.89
N PRO A 66 -4.97 4.78 6.13
CA PRO A 66 -5.11 5.34 7.47
C PRO A 66 -6.34 4.76 8.17
N ILE A 67 -6.27 4.61 9.48
CA ILE A 67 -7.28 3.85 10.24
C ILE A 67 -8.69 4.39 10.03
N ASP A 68 -8.86 5.71 10.01
CA ASP A 68 -10.16 6.34 9.83
C ASP A 68 -10.71 6.17 8.41
N GLU A 69 -9.82 6.19 7.41
CA GLU A 69 -10.17 5.90 6.03
C GLU A 69 -10.50 4.42 5.82
N TYR A 70 -9.72 3.52 6.43
CA TYR A 70 -9.96 2.08 6.39
C TYR A 70 -11.39 1.73 6.84
N ARG A 71 -11.86 2.32 7.92
CA ARG A 71 -13.23 2.09 8.41
C ARG A 71 -14.30 2.45 7.40
N LYS A 72 -14.11 3.56 6.67
CA LYS A 72 -15.12 4.13 5.78
C LYS A 72 -15.03 3.60 4.35
N TYR A 73 -13.81 3.38 3.85
CA TYR A 73 -13.57 3.28 2.42
C TYR A 73 -12.94 1.98 1.96
N LYS A 74 -12.53 1.06 2.85
CA LYS A 74 -11.81 -0.17 2.47
C LYS A 74 -12.45 -0.95 1.34
N ASP A 75 -13.77 -1.16 1.41
CA ASP A 75 -14.51 -1.97 0.44
C ASP A 75 -14.68 -1.23 -0.88
N ILE A 76 -14.99 0.06 -0.82
CA ILE A 76 -15.14 0.92 -2.01
C ILE A 76 -13.79 1.03 -2.73
N TYR A 77 -12.71 1.21 -1.99
CA TYR A 77 -11.37 1.31 -2.55
C TYR A 77 -10.93 0.00 -3.21
N ALA A 78 -11.14 -1.14 -2.55
CA ALA A 78 -10.87 -2.45 -3.13
C ALA A 78 -11.69 -2.71 -4.40
N GLN A 79 -12.98 -2.39 -4.38
CA GLN A 79 -13.88 -2.56 -5.52
C GLN A 79 -13.49 -1.66 -6.70
N SER A 80 -13.04 -0.43 -6.47
CA SER A 80 -12.61 0.49 -7.52
C SER A 80 -11.45 -0.07 -8.34
N LEU A 81 -10.51 -0.76 -7.69
CA LEU A 81 -9.38 -1.41 -8.34
C LEU A 81 -9.77 -2.71 -9.05
N LYS A 82 -10.70 -3.49 -8.48
CA LYS A 82 -11.19 -4.76 -9.06
C LYS A 82 -12.15 -4.57 -10.22
N LYS A 83 -12.67 -3.37 -10.44
CA LYS A 83 -13.66 -3.10 -11.49
C LYS A 83 -13.04 -3.16 -12.88
N GLY A 84 -13.16 -4.31 -13.53
CA GLY A 84 -12.73 -4.50 -14.91
C GLY A 84 -11.21 -4.67 -15.04
N SER A 85 -10.65 -4.19 -16.14
CA SER A 85 -9.21 -4.13 -16.38
C SER A 85 -8.76 -2.69 -16.60
N HIS A 86 -7.49 -2.43 -16.31
CA HIS A 86 -6.91 -1.10 -16.39
C HIS A 86 -5.77 -1.11 -17.42
N LEU A 87 -5.90 -0.28 -18.46
CA LEU A 87 -4.87 -0.16 -19.49
C LEU A 87 -3.91 0.99 -19.14
N VAL A 88 -2.65 0.65 -18.99
CA VAL A 88 -1.56 1.61 -18.80
C VAL A 88 -0.68 1.65 -20.02
N THR A 89 -0.43 2.86 -20.55
CA THR A 89 0.46 3.07 -21.69
C THR A 89 1.68 3.89 -21.25
N PHE A 90 2.85 3.33 -21.47
CA PHE A 90 4.12 4.00 -21.23
C PHE A 90 4.61 4.67 -22.52
N TYR A 91 4.67 6.00 -22.52
CA TYR A 91 5.10 6.82 -23.67
C TYR A 91 6.58 7.23 -23.64
N ASN A 92 7.31 6.78 -22.63
CA ASN A 92 8.72 7.13 -22.44
C ASN A 92 9.70 6.19 -23.19
N PHE A 93 9.20 5.34 -24.06
CA PHE A 93 9.95 4.49 -24.97
C PHE A 93 9.78 4.95 -26.40
N THR A 94 10.63 4.49 -27.32
CA THR A 94 10.54 4.82 -28.76
C THR A 94 9.16 4.44 -29.32
N GLU A 95 8.68 3.25 -28.98
CA GLU A 95 7.31 2.81 -29.25
C GLU A 95 6.54 2.69 -27.95
N PRO A 96 5.27 3.15 -27.90
CA PRO A 96 4.47 3.06 -26.69
C PRO A 96 4.24 1.61 -26.24
N VAL A 97 4.56 1.33 -24.99
CA VAL A 97 4.37 -0.01 -24.40
C VAL A 97 3.07 -0.04 -23.59
N ARG A 98 2.25 -1.06 -23.81
CA ARG A 98 0.96 -1.22 -23.17
C ARG A 98 0.94 -2.39 -22.19
N VAL A 99 0.40 -2.14 -21.00
CA VAL A 99 0.20 -3.14 -19.96
C VAL A 99 -1.25 -3.10 -19.51
N GLU A 100 -1.95 -4.21 -19.62
CA GLU A 100 -3.26 -4.41 -19.01
C GLU A 100 -3.08 -4.96 -17.59
N VAL A 101 -3.64 -4.29 -16.60
CA VAL A 101 -3.61 -4.72 -15.18
C VAL A 101 -4.99 -5.20 -14.78
N LYS A 102 -5.08 -6.42 -14.27
CA LYS A 102 -6.30 -7.02 -13.70
C LYS A 102 -6.05 -7.38 -12.24
N PHE A 103 -6.92 -6.93 -11.37
CA PHE A 103 -6.84 -7.26 -9.95
C PHE A 103 -7.74 -8.45 -9.64
N ASP A 104 -7.13 -9.61 -9.39
CA ASP A 104 -7.83 -10.83 -8.98
C ASP A 104 -8.30 -10.68 -7.52
N GLU A 105 -7.41 -10.17 -6.66
CA GLU A 105 -7.72 -9.93 -5.26
C GLU A 105 -7.06 -8.63 -4.78
N VAL A 106 -7.82 -7.84 -4.02
CA VAL A 106 -7.33 -6.63 -3.35
C VAL A 106 -7.71 -6.71 -1.88
N LEU A 107 -6.71 -6.84 -1.04
CA LEU A 107 -6.83 -6.81 0.41
C LEU A 107 -6.46 -5.41 0.90
N VAL A 108 -7.34 -4.80 1.68
CA VAL A 108 -7.08 -3.49 2.28
C VAL A 108 -6.99 -3.64 3.79
N PHE A 109 -5.91 -3.14 4.37
CA PHE A 109 -5.63 -3.18 5.79
C PHE A 109 -5.57 -1.77 6.37
N ALA A 110 -5.77 -1.65 7.68
CA ALA A 110 -5.46 -0.43 8.39
C ALA A 110 -3.93 -0.26 8.53
N GLU A 111 -3.42 0.95 8.33
CA GLU A 111 -2.05 1.30 8.68
C GLU A 111 -1.79 0.97 10.16
N GLY A 112 -0.61 0.49 10.51
CA GLY A 112 -0.32 -0.08 11.83
C GLY A 112 -0.69 -1.56 11.99
N ALA A 113 -1.83 -2.03 11.44
CA ALA A 113 -2.16 -3.46 11.44
C ALA A 113 -1.14 -4.29 10.64
N ALA A 114 -0.71 -3.77 9.49
CA ALA A 114 0.34 -4.38 8.69
C ALA A 114 1.67 -4.45 9.43
N ALA A 115 2.06 -3.39 10.14
CA ALA A 115 3.27 -3.35 10.96
C ALA A 115 3.22 -4.39 12.09
N ARG A 116 2.08 -4.50 12.79
CA ARG A 116 1.90 -5.54 13.81
C ARG A 116 2.00 -6.95 13.21
N PHE A 117 1.40 -7.17 12.05
CA PHE A 117 1.50 -8.46 11.37
C PHE A 117 2.96 -8.80 11.05
N ALA A 118 3.72 -7.84 10.53
CA ALA A 118 5.14 -8.00 10.26
C ALA A 118 5.94 -8.32 11.54
N ILE A 119 5.69 -7.60 12.64
CA ILE A 119 6.31 -7.87 13.94
C ILE A 119 5.98 -9.29 14.42
N LYS A 120 4.71 -9.69 14.35
CA LYS A 120 4.24 -10.98 14.88
C LYS A 120 4.64 -12.18 14.03
N LYS A 121 4.61 -12.04 12.70
CA LYS A 121 4.78 -13.13 11.73
C LYS A 121 6.06 -13.02 10.89
N GLY A 122 6.77 -11.92 10.98
CA GLY A 122 8.02 -11.71 10.26
C GLY A 122 9.07 -12.75 10.61
N GLY A 123 9.90 -13.09 9.64
CA GLY A 123 10.95 -14.08 9.76
C GLY A 123 12.17 -13.60 10.57
N ALA A 124 13.29 -14.31 10.37
CA ALA A 124 14.54 -14.10 11.09
C ALA A 124 15.07 -12.64 11.00
N ASP A 125 14.85 -11.96 9.87
CA ASP A 125 15.31 -10.58 9.70
C ASP A 125 14.57 -9.61 10.63
N ILE A 126 13.25 -9.77 10.78
CA ILE A 126 12.46 -8.95 11.72
C ILE A 126 12.85 -9.26 13.16
N GLU A 127 13.07 -10.53 13.49
CA GLU A 127 13.51 -10.92 14.83
C GLU A 127 14.87 -10.35 15.17
N LYS A 128 15.82 -10.42 14.25
CA LYS A 128 17.15 -9.81 14.38
C LYS A 128 17.05 -8.29 14.58
N ALA A 129 16.28 -7.61 13.74
CA ALA A 129 16.08 -6.17 13.82
C ALA A 129 15.44 -5.75 15.16
N LEU A 130 14.42 -6.47 15.63
CA LEU A 130 13.81 -6.23 16.93
C LEU A 130 14.82 -6.45 18.06
N THR A 131 15.56 -7.56 18.04
CA THR A 131 16.55 -7.87 19.07
C THR A 131 17.61 -6.78 19.18
N GLU A 132 18.09 -6.29 18.04
CA GLU A 132 19.08 -5.22 17.99
C GLU A 132 18.52 -3.90 18.55
N LYS A 133 17.30 -3.51 18.11
CA LYS A 133 16.67 -2.26 18.56
C LYS A 133 16.23 -2.27 20.02
N LEU A 134 15.90 -3.42 20.56
CA LEU A 134 15.45 -3.57 21.96
C LEU A 134 16.60 -3.78 22.95
N LYS A 135 17.83 -3.86 22.46
CA LYS A 135 19.00 -4.07 23.32
C LYS A 135 19.12 -2.96 24.37
N GLY A 136 19.15 -3.35 25.64
CA GLY A 136 19.25 -2.41 26.76
C GLY A 136 17.93 -1.77 27.21
N LEU A 137 16.78 -2.09 26.56
CA LEU A 137 15.48 -1.53 26.91
C LEU A 137 14.66 -2.38 27.92
N GLY A 138 15.25 -3.43 28.50
CA GLY A 138 14.57 -4.27 29.48
C GLY A 138 13.44 -5.15 28.93
N THR A 139 13.37 -5.29 27.59
CA THR A 139 12.39 -6.14 26.90
C THR A 139 13.08 -6.98 25.82
N THR A 140 12.40 -7.97 25.29
CA THR A 140 12.91 -8.86 24.24
C THR A 140 12.01 -8.89 23.01
N ALA A 141 12.57 -9.29 21.87
CA ALA A 141 11.80 -9.48 20.63
C ALA A 141 10.62 -10.44 20.83
N ASP A 142 10.80 -11.52 21.59
CA ASP A 142 9.76 -12.49 21.90
C ASP A 142 8.62 -11.88 22.74
N MET A 143 8.94 -11.08 23.74
CA MET A 143 7.93 -10.37 24.54
C MET A 143 7.09 -9.42 23.65
N VAL A 144 7.74 -8.65 22.77
CA VAL A 144 7.05 -7.73 21.86
C VAL A 144 6.17 -8.51 20.88
N ARG A 145 6.65 -9.60 20.31
CA ARG A 145 5.90 -10.44 19.36
C ARG A 145 4.67 -11.09 19.99
N LYS A 146 4.76 -11.50 21.26
CA LYS A 146 3.67 -12.14 22.01
C LYS A 146 2.73 -11.17 22.68
N ALA A 147 3.05 -9.88 22.73
CA ALA A 147 2.21 -8.88 23.37
C ALA A 147 0.80 -8.88 22.78
N LYS A 148 -0.20 -9.05 23.62
CA LYS A 148 -1.62 -8.98 23.25
C LYS A 148 -2.13 -7.53 23.23
N ASN A 149 -1.60 -6.69 24.12
CA ASN A 149 -1.91 -5.27 24.18
C ASN A 149 -0.70 -4.50 23.63
N MET A 150 -0.92 -3.65 22.65
CA MET A 150 0.14 -2.92 21.96
C MET A 150 -0.40 -1.60 21.43
N LEU A 151 0.37 -0.55 21.56
CA LEU A 151 0.20 0.70 20.83
C LEU A 151 1.31 0.76 19.78
N LEU A 152 0.93 0.86 18.51
CA LEU A 152 1.82 1.17 17.41
C LEU A 152 1.58 2.63 16.99
N ILE A 153 2.66 3.38 16.92
CA ILE A 153 2.66 4.76 16.44
C ILE A 153 3.50 4.80 15.18
N ASP A 154 2.88 5.18 14.08
CA ASP A 154 3.53 5.37 12.78
C ASP A 154 3.55 6.88 12.48
N ILE A 155 4.75 7.43 12.47
CA ILE A 155 4.97 8.87 12.26
C ILE A 155 5.40 9.06 10.81
N GLY A 156 4.46 9.52 9.98
CA GLY A 156 4.69 9.89 8.59
C GLY A 156 4.99 11.39 8.42
N ASP A 157 5.13 11.82 7.18
CA ASP A 157 5.39 13.24 6.84
C ASP A 157 4.17 14.14 7.07
N GLY A 158 2.96 13.63 6.86
CA GLY A 158 1.72 14.39 6.99
C GLY A 158 0.74 13.86 8.04
N THR A 159 0.99 12.67 8.60
CA THR A 159 0.06 12.03 9.55
C THR A 159 0.80 11.24 10.62
N VAL A 160 0.20 11.16 11.79
CA VAL A 160 0.57 10.20 12.83
C VAL A 160 -0.55 9.20 13.00
N ASN A 161 -0.30 7.93 12.67
CA ASN A 161 -1.26 6.86 12.86
C ASN A 161 -1.02 6.14 14.18
N MET A 162 -2.06 6.00 14.99
CA MET A 162 -2.02 5.29 16.26
C MET A 162 -2.92 4.06 16.18
N ALA A 163 -2.31 2.87 16.14
CA ALA A 163 -3.01 1.59 16.13
C ALA A 163 -2.95 0.93 17.51
N VAL A 164 -4.08 0.85 18.17
CA VAL A 164 -4.22 0.20 19.47
C VAL A 164 -4.70 -1.23 19.29
N PHE A 165 -3.98 -2.16 19.89
CA PHE A 165 -4.35 -3.58 19.93
C PHE A 165 -4.69 -3.97 21.36
N GLN A 166 -5.83 -4.63 21.53
CA GLN A 166 -6.31 -5.17 22.80
C GLN A 166 -6.67 -6.63 22.63
N GLY A 167 -6.19 -7.48 23.53
CA GLY A 167 -6.40 -8.92 23.41
C GLY A 167 -5.76 -9.58 22.17
N GLY A 168 -4.95 -8.83 21.43
CA GLY A 168 -4.32 -9.30 20.18
C GLY A 168 -5.02 -8.81 18.90
N GLU A 169 -6.14 -8.12 18.99
CA GLU A 169 -6.92 -7.60 17.89
C GLU A 169 -6.86 -6.06 17.84
N LEU A 170 -6.98 -5.51 16.63
CA LEU A 170 -7.07 -4.06 16.45
C LEU A 170 -8.35 -3.55 17.12
N SER A 171 -8.20 -2.56 18.00
CA SER A 171 -9.31 -1.82 18.59
C SER A 171 -9.55 -0.54 17.79
N PRO A 172 -10.50 -0.55 16.85
CA PRO A 172 -10.71 0.60 15.97
C PRO A 172 -11.10 1.85 16.76
N ASP A 173 -11.93 1.74 17.78
CA ASP A 173 -12.43 2.88 18.56
C ASP A 173 -11.35 3.55 19.42
N ALA A 174 -10.29 2.80 19.77
CA ALA A 174 -9.13 3.32 20.49
C ALA A 174 -8.00 3.77 19.56
N SER A 175 -8.15 3.54 18.25
CA SER A 175 -7.16 3.85 17.23
C SER A 175 -7.58 5.10 16.45
N GLY A 176 -6.62 5.81 15.85
CA GLY A 176 -6.93 6.99 15.07
C GLY A 176 -5.74 7.53 14.30
N THR A 177 -6.00 8.57 13.52
CA THR A 177 -5.01 9.32 12.76
C THR A 177 -5.02 10.77 13.22
N ILE A 178 -3.86 11.38 13.38
CA ILE A 178 -3.69 12.80 13.66
C ILE A 178 -3.01 13.41 12.43
N ASP A 179 -3.62 14.40 11.84
CA ASP A 179 -3.01 15.22 10.78
C ASP A 179 -2.01 16.20 11.39
N GLN A 180 -0.86 16.40 10.70
CA GLN A 180 0.19 17.32 11.10
C GLN A 180 0.08 18.65 10.36
#